data_640fb5dcb049a50cf6e456f8d768942a
#
_entry.id   640fb5dcb049a50cf6e456f8d768942a
#
_cell.length_a   1.000
_cell.length_b   1.000
_cell.length_c   1.000
_cell.angle_alpha   90.00
_cell.angle_beta   90.00
_cell.angle_gamma   90.00
#
_symmetry.space_group_name_H-M   'P 1'
#
loop_
_entity.id
_entity.type
_entity.pdbx_description
1 polymer ?
#
loop_
_entity_poly.entity_id
_entity_poly.type
_entity_poly.pdbx_seq_one_letter_code
_entity_poly.pdbx_strand_id
1 'polypeptide(L)'
;MQQRFTELGLTLHIPDLNLADFSTVTLSQQLDYLQSEYFAQGQAIAVIGSSLGGFLAVQLAALSPLVEKLVLFAPAFGFGQRVAQALGIENMAEWQQLGGRQFYHYGLKRNVSLHYEFIADAQNFSEDSLKRSLPILILHGIHDDVVPSVLSEEFAKGRSQVSLKLVDDDHALGKDLESYWQDIRHFLAV
;
A
#
# COMPACT_ATOMS: atom_id res chain seq x y z
N MET A 1 15.04 6.93 -1.04
CA MET A 1 14.79 5.79 -1.94
C MET A 1 15.13 6.15 -3.40
N GLN A 2 14.52 7.16 -4.00
CA GLN A 2 14.73 7.54 -5.41
C GLN A 2 16.21 7.71 -5.78
N GLN A 3 16.98 8.50 -5.02
CA GLN A 3 18.41 8.68 -5.26
C GLN A 3 19.18 7.35 -5.29
N ARG A 4 18.88 6.43 -4.37
CA ARG A 4 19.56 5.13 -4.29
C ARG A 4 19.31 4.26 -5.52
N PHE A 5 18.11 4.27 -6.09
CA PHE A 5 17.83 3.58 -7.35
C PHE A 5 18.53 4.25 -8.54
N THR A 6 18.55 5.59 -8.56
CA THR A 6 19.27 6.35 -9.61
C THR A 6 20.78 6.02 -9.62
N GLU A 7 21.40 5.89 -8.45
CA GLU A 7 22.82 5.49 -8.31
C GLU A 7 23.09 4.08 -8.86
N LEU A 8 22.09 3.22 -8.92
CA LEU A 8 22.14 1.90 -9.55
C LEU A 8 21.77 1.92 -11.05
N GLY A 9 21.50 3.09 -11.63
CA GLY A 9 21.07 3.20 -13.03
C GLY A 9 19.63 2.75 -13.26
N LEU A 10 18.82 2.65 -12.19
CA LEU A 10 17.43 2.23 -12.26
C LEU A 10 16.47 3.42 -12.14
N THR A 11 15.38 3.37 -12.89
CA THR A 11 14.32 4.38 -12.80
C THR A 11 13.29 3.95 -11.77
N LEU A 12 13.07 4.78 -10.73
CA LEU A 12 11.98 4.63 -9.79
C LEU A 12 10.88 5.64 -10.14
N HIS A 13 9.73 5.15 -10.59
CA HIS A 13 8.54 5.95 -10.79
C HIS A 13 7.80 6.12 -9.47
N ILE A 14 7.41 7.35 -9.14
CA ILE A 14 6.67 7.68 -7.92
C ILE A 14 5.37 8.38 -8.34
N PRO A 15 4.30 7.62 -8.57
CA PRO A 15 3.02 8.18 -9.00
C PRO A 15 2.38 9.03 -7.89
N ASP A 16 1.74 10.14 -8.27
CA ASP A 16 0.88 10.89 -7.37
C ASP A 16 -0.51 10.24 -7.32
N LEU A 17 -0.79 9.52 -6.25
CA LEU A 17 -2.05 8.81 -6.04
C LEU A 17 -3.17 9.72 -5.47
N ASN A 18 -2.90 11.03 -5.28
CA ASN A 18 -3.98 11.99 -5.00
C ASN A 18 -4.84 12.25 -6.25
N LEU A 19 -4.32 11.89 -7.43
CA LEU A 19 -4.95 12.15 -8.72
C LEU A 19 -5.26 13.64 -8.92
N ALA A 20 -6.33 13.97 -9.67
CA ALA A 20 -6.72 15.36 -9.90
C ALA A 20 -7.37 16.02 -8.67
N ASP A 21 -8.07 15.23 -7.85
CA ASP A 21 -8.78 15.71 -6.66
C ASP A 21 -8.80 14.64 -5.58
N PHE A 22 -7.99 14.84 -4.54
CA PHE A 22 -7.94 13.95 -3.39
C PHE A 22 -9.31 13.76 -2.72
N SER A 23 -10.18 14.74 -2.76
CA SER A 23 -11.47 14.68 -2.05
C SER A 23 -12.40 13.60 -2.60
N THR A 24 -12.26 13.26 -3.88
CA THR A 24 -13.11 12.31 -4.60
C THR A 24 -12.40 11.03 -5.03
N VAL A 25 -11.12 10.89 -4.66
CA VAL A 25 -10.32 9.72 -5.04
C VAL A 25 -10.92 8.43 -4.45
N THR A 26 -10.80 7.32 -5.21
CA THR A 26 -11.10 5.96 -4.75
C THR A 26 -9.93 5.01 -5.04
N LEU A 27 -9.91 3.84 -4.40
CA LEU A 27 -8.90 2.82 -4.69
C LEU A 27 -9.01 2.32 -6.13
N SER A 28 -10.24 2.14 -6.62
CA SER A 28 -10.48 1.76 -8.02
C SER A 28 -9.85 2.75 -8.98
N GLN A 29 -10.08 4.05 -8.80
CA GLN A 29 -9.47 5.10 -9.64
C GLN A 29 -7.95 5.10 -9.57
N GLN A 30 -7.35 4.88 -8.38
CA GLN A 30 -5.91 4.77 -8.23
C GLN A 30 -5.35 3.56 -8.97
N LEU A 31 -6.02 2.41 -8.90
CA LEU A 31 -5.63 1.19 -9.61
C LEU A 31 -5.75 1.35 -11.13
N ASP A 32 -6.84 1.95 -11.63
CA ASP A 32 -7.05 2.23 -13.04
C ASP A 32 -5.96 3.17 -13.59
N TYR A 33 -5.64 4.23 -12.84
CA TYR A 33 -4.55 5.14 -13.17
C TYR A 33 -3.21 4.40 -13.27
N LEU A 34 -2.86 3.60 -12.26
CA LEU A 34 -1.60 2.84 -12.26
C LEU A 34 -1.52 1.86 -13.43
N GLN A 35 -2.63 1.20 -13.78
CA GLN A 35 -2.67 0.28 -14.91
C GLN A 35 -2.49 1.01 -16.25
N SER A 36 -3.21 2.13 -16.44
CA SER A 36 -3.12 2.91 -17.68
C SER A 36 -1.74 3.50 -17.92
N GLU A 37 -1.09 4.01 -16.86
CA GLU A 37 0.21 4.68 -16.98
C GLU A 37 1.38 3.71 -17.11
N TYR A 38 1.37 2.59 -16.38
CA TYR A 38 2.57 1.77 -16.24
C TYR A 38 2.50 0.42 -16.95
N PHE A 39 1.32 -0.04 -17.38
CA PHE A 39 1.19 -1.34 -18.05
C PHE A 39 0.88 -1.26 -19.54
N ALA A 40 0.66 -0.08 -20.09
CA ALA A 40 0.35 0.10 -21.51
C ALA A 40 1.43 -0.47 -22.46
N GLN A 41 2.68 -0.51 -22.00
CA GLN A 41 3.82 -1.02 -22.79
C GLN A 41 4.11 -2.51 -22.57
N GLY A 42 3.36 -3.19 -21.69
CA GLY A 42 3.54 -4.62 -21.41
C GLY A 42 4.85 -4.97 -20.70
N GLN A 43 5.53 -4.00 -20.08
CA GLN A 43 6.78 -4.25 -19.36
C GLN A 43 6.50 -4.80 -17.96
N ALA A 44 7.30 -5.79 -17.57
CA ALA A 44 7.29 -6.32 -16.21
C ALA A 44 7.91 -5.31 -15.23
N ILE A 45 7.30 -5.15 -14.07
CA ILE A 45 7.73 -4.21 -13.02
C ILE A 45 7.79 -4.87 -11.64
N ALA A 46 8.67 -4.34 -10.79
CA ALA A 46 8.59 -4.53 -9.35
C ALA A 46 7.86 -3.32 -8.73
N VAL A 47 6.98 -3.59 -7.76
CA VAL A 47 6.22 -2.53 -7.09
C VAL A 47 6.65 -2.43 -5.62
N ILE A 48 6.89 -1.21 -5.17
CA ILE A 48 7.19 -0.90 -3.77
C ILE A 48 6.02 -0.10 -3.22
N GLY A 49 5.44 -0.54 -2.11
CA GLY A 49 4.32 0.13 -1.48
C GLY A 49 4.43 0.21 0.03
N SER A 50 4.02 1.33 0.61
CA SER A 50 3.99 1.53 2.06
C SER A 50 2.56 1.76 2.53
N SER A 51 2.18 1.15 3.66
CA SER A 51 0.87 1.32 4.29
C SER A 51 -0.27 1.05 3.29
N LEU A 52 -1.15 2.03 3.03
CA LEU A 52 -2.19 1.93 1.99
C LEU A 52 -1.61 1.65 0.60
N GLY A 53 -0.44 2.24 0.26
CA GLY A 53 0.27 1.93 -0.98
C GLY A 53 0.73 0.48 -1.06
N GLY A 54 1.04 -0.15 0.08
CA GLY A 54 1.33 -1.59 0.16
C GLY A 54 0.09 -2.46 -0.11
N PHE A 55 -1.06 -2.06 0.42
CA PHE A 55 -2.33 -2.70 0.11
C PHE A 55 -2.70 -2.57 -1.39
N LEU A 56 -2.57 -1.36 -1.95
CA LEU A 56 -2.76 -1.12 -3.39
C LEU A 56 -1.81 -1.93 -4.27
N ALA A 57 -0.54 -2.09 -3.87
CA ALA A 57 0.44 -2.90 -4.60
C ALA A 57 0.01 -4.37 -4.71
N VAL A 58 -0.61 -4.91 -3.65
CA VAL A 58 -1.17 -6.28 -3.66
C VAL A 58 -2.37 -6.37 -4.61
N GLN A 59 -3.27 -5.37 -4.61
CA GLN A 59 -4.41 -5.34 -5.54
C GLN A 59 -3.93 -5.24 -6.99
N LEU A 60 -2.93 -4.37 -7.24
CA LEU A 60 -2.34 -4.21 -8.57
C LEU A 60 -1.72 -5.52 -9.07
N ALA A 61 -1.03 -6.26 -8.18
CA ALA A 61 -0.47 -7.56 -8.50
C ALA A 61 -1.55 -8.63 -8.74
N ALA A 62 -2.71 -8.53 -8.10
CA ALA A 62 -3.84 -9.42 -8.37
C ALA A 62 -4.47 -9.17 -9.75
N LEU A 63 -4.48 -7.90 -10.18
CA LEU A 63 -5.06 -7.47 -11.46
C LEU A 63 -4.12 -7.68 -12.66
N SER A 64 -2.80 -7.62 -12.45
CA SER A 64 -1.84 -7.67 -13.56
C SER A 64 -0.68 -8.65 -13.32
N PRO A 65 -0.44 -9.58 -14.26
CA PRO A 65 0.73 -10.46 -14.22
C PRO A 65 2.06 -9.72 -14.47
N LEU A 66 2.02 -8.48 -14.95
CA LEU A 66 3.21 -7.65 -15.18
C LEU A 66 3.87 -7.22 -13.87
N VAL A 67 3.17 -7.27 -12.74
CA VAL A 67 3.80 -7.10 -11.42
C VAL A 67 4.51 -8.40 -11.06
N GLU A 68 5.84 -8.43 -11.12
CA GLU A 68 6.64 -9.64 -10.89
C GLU A 68 7.16 -9.77 -9.46
N LYS A 69 7.38 -8.65 -8.75
CA LYS A 69 7.86 -8.63 -7.36
C LYS A 69 7.17 -7.53 -6.57
N LEU A 70 6.95 -7.77 -5.27
CA LEU A 70 6.46 -6.75 -4.34
C LEU A 70 7.45 -6.52 -3.20
N VAL A 71 7.67 -5.25 -2.85
CA VAL A 71 8.29 -4.83 -1.58
C VAL A 71 7.27 -4.01 -0.81
N LEU A 72 6.87 -4.48 0.35
CA LEU A 72 5.79 -3.90 1.15
C LEU A 72 6.32 -3.43 2.50
N PHE A 73 6.04 -2.18 2.84
CA PHE A 73 6.35 -1.59 4.13
C PHE A 73 5.07 -1.41 4.92
N ALA A 74 4.94 -2.10 6.05
CA ALA A 74 3.77 -2.03 6.94
C ALA A 74 2.44 -1.99 6.17
N PRO A 75 2.17 -2.96 5.25
CA PRO A 75 1.02 -2.90 4.34
C PRO A 75 -0.29 -2.88 5.11
N ALA A 76 -1.20 -1.98 4.75
CA ALA A 76 -2.48 -1.79 5.42
C ALA A 76 -3.51 -2.88 5.04
N PHE A 77 -3.17 -4.15 5.30
CA PHE A 77 -4.07 -5.28 5.03
C PHE A 77 -5.40 -5.11 5.77
N GLY A 78 -6.49 -5.53 5.14
CA GLY A 78 -7.84 -5.35 5.64
C GLY A 78 -8.30 -3.89 5.74
N PHE A 79 -7.69 -2.96 4.99
CA PHE A 79 -7.86 -1.51 5.13
C PHE A 79 -9.32 -1.09 5.24
N GLY A 80 -10.15 -1.43 4.25
CA GLY A 80 -11.55 -0.98 4.21
C GLY A 80 -12.36 -1.44 5.43
N GLN A 81 -12.23 -2.72 5.80
CA GLN A 81 -12.94 -3.30 6.94
C GLN A 81 -12.42 -2.74 8.28
N ARG A 82 -11.10 -2.60 8.42
CA ARG A 82 -10.47 -2.10 9.65
C ARG A 82 -10.83 -0.65 9.92
N VAL A 83 -10.81 0.21 8.90
CA VAL A 83 -11.20 1.61 9.03
C VAL A 83 -12.67 1.71 9.42
N ALA A 84 -13.56 0.95 8.78
CA ALA A 84 -14.97 0.92 9.12
C ALA A 84 -15.22 0.45 10.56
N GLN A 85 -14.51 -0.59 11.01
CA GLN A 85 -14.60 -1.09 12.39
C GLN A 85 -14.08 -0.06 13.41
N ALA A 86 -12.94 0.57 13.13
CA ALA A 86 -12.34 1.57 14.01
C ALA A 86 -13.20 2.83 14.15
N LEU A 87 -13.87 3.25 13.09
CA LEU A 87 -14.81 4.37 13.12
C LEU A 87 -16.12 4.01 13.84
N GLY A 88 -16.58 2.78 13.71
CA GLY A 88 -17.85 2.32 14.22
C GLY A 88 -19.05 2.76 13.38
N ILE A 89 -20.18 2.12 13.63
CA ILE A 89 -21.41 2.24 12.80
C ILE A 89 -21.89 3.70 12.73
N GLU A 90 -21.90 4.42 13.85
CA GLU A 90 -22.44 5.79 13.93
C GLU A 90 -21.59 6.76 13.09
N ASN A 91 -20.25 6.73 13.22
CA ASN A 91 -19.36 7.60 12.45
C ASN A 91 -19.35 7.25 10.96
N MET A 92 -19.51 5.98 10.62
CA MET A 92 -19.65 5.56 9.22
C MET A 92 -20.97 6.08 8.61
N ALA A 93 -22.07 5.99 9.34
CA ALA A 93 -23.37 6.51 8.91
C ALA A 93 -23.34 8.04 8.77
N GLU A 94 -22.69 8.75 9.73
CA GLU A 94 -22.50 10.20 9.66
C GLU A 94 -21.67 10.58 8.42
N TRP A 95 -20.54 9.89 8.17
CA TRP A 95 -19.71 10.15 6.98
C TRP A 95 -20.51 9.94 5.69
N GLN A 96 -21.30 8.88 5.62
CA GLN A 96 -22.18 8.62 4.48
C GLN A 96 -23.23 9.71 4.29
N GLN A 97 -23.89 10.14 5.37
CA GLN A 97 -24.94 11.17 5.33
C GLN A 97 -24.38 12.54 4.94
N LEU A 98 -23.20 12.91 5.46
CA LEU A 98 -22.54 14.19 5.15
C LEU A 98 -21.82 14.17 3.79
N GLY A 99 -21.63 12.99 3.20
CA GLY A 99 -20.92 12.79 1.94
C GLY A 99 -19.41 12.95 2.05
N GLY A 100 -18.89 13.57 3.10
CA GLY A 100 -17.46 13.82 3.29
C GLY A 100 -17.05 13.89 4.75
N ARG A 101 -15.82 13.47 5.04
CA ARG A 101 -15.18 13.53 6.36
C ARG A 101 -13.79 14.15 6.27
N GLN A 102 -13.40 14.94 7.28
CA GLN A 102 -12.10 15.60 7.33
C GLN A 102 -11.00 14.62 7.75
N PHE A 103 -9.94 14.56 6.96
CA PHE A 103 -8.71 13.83 7.27
C PHE A 103 -7.50 14.75 7.12
N TYR A 104 -6.48 14.55 7.95
CA TYR A 104 -5.24 15.30 7.83
C TYR A 104 -4.41 14.78 6.67
N HIS A 105 -4.17 15.63 5.68
CA HIS A 105 -3.36 15.30 4.51
C HIS A 105 -1.93 15.75 4.73
N TYR A 106 -1.02 14.80 4.97
CA TYR A 106 0.38 15.11 5.31
C TYR A 106 1.12 15.89 4.22
N GLY A 107 0.93 15.58 2.96
CA GLY A 107 1.55 16.29 1.85
C GLY A 107 1.10 17.75 1.73
N LEU A 108 -0.19 18.03 1.96
CA LEU A 108 -0.75 19.38 1.95
C LEU A 108 -0.67 20.10 3.31
N LYS A 109 -0.29 19.37 4.38
CA LYS A 109 -0.19 19.87 5.76
C LYS A 109 -1.47 20.56 6.27
N ARG A 110 -2.62 20.06 5.87
CA ARG A 110 -3.94 20.57 6.26
C ARG A 110 -4.99 19.47 6.25
N ASN A 111 -6.12 19.72 6.90
CA ASN A 111 -7.29 18.86 6.74
C ASN A 111 -7.92 19.07 5.36
N VAL A 112 -8.32 17.95 4.75
CA VAL A 112 -9.06 17.90 3.49
C VAL A 112 -10.25 16.96 3.66
N SER A 113 -11.35 17.28 2.96
CA SER A 113 -12.50 16.40 2.94
C SER A 113 -12.22 15.20 2.05
N LEU A 114 -12.60 14.01 2.50
CA LEU A 114 -12.58 12.79 1.70
C LEU A 114 -14.00 12.27 1.61
N HIS A 115 -14.49 12.00 0.41
CA HIS A 115 -15.84 11.51 0.17
C HIS A 115 -16.02 10.10 0.73
N TYR A 116 -17.25 9.76 1.09
CA TYR A 116 -17.60 8.44 1.62
C TYR A 116 -17.31 7.31 0.63
N GLU A 117 -17.38 7.60 -0.67
CA GLU A 117 -17.07 6.67 -1.75
C GLU A 117 -15.69 6.05 -1.62
N PHE A 118 -14.72 6.77 -1.04
CA PHE A 118 -13.38 6.23 -0.79
C PHE A 118 -13.41 4.96 0.07
N ILE A 119 -14.13 5.03 1.21
CA ILE A 119 -14.20 3.87 2.12
C ILE A 119 -15.18 2.81 1.61
N ALA A 120 -16.25 3.21 0.94
CA ALA A 120 -17.21 2.29 0.34
C ALA A 120 -16.53 1.47 -0.77
N ASP A 121 -15.73 2.10 -1.61
CA ASP A 121 -14.93 1.43 -2.64
C ASP A 121 -13.85 0.54 -2.00
N ALA A 122 -13.13 1.04 -0.99
CA ALA A 122 -12.08 0.29 -0.31
C ALA A 122 -12.55 -1.02 0.33
N GLN A 123 -13.82 -1.09 0.75
CA GLN A 123 -14.41 -2.30 1.33
C GLN A 123 -14.61 -3.44 0.31
N ASN A 124 -14.54 -3.15 -0.98
CA ASN A 124 -14.63 -4.16 -2.04
C ASN A 124 -13.29 -4.88 -2.29
N PHE A 125 -12.20 -4.41 -1.69
CA PHE A 125 -10.87 -4.96 -1.87
C PHE A 125 -10.41 -5.81 -0.69
N SER A 126 -9.68 -6.88 -1.01
CA SER A 126 -9.06 -7.75 -0.02
C SER A 126 -7.70 -8.23 -0.55
N GLU A 127 -6.73 -8.39 0.32
CA GLU A 127 -5.44 -9.01 0.01
C GLU A 127 -5.58 -10.47 -0.44
N ASP A 128 -6.69 -11.10 -0.13
CA ASP A 128 -7.03 -12.44 -0.61
C ASP A 128 -7.36 -12.51 -2.10
N SER A 129 -7.51 -11.38 -2.78
CA SER A 129 -7.63 -11.31 -4.24
C SER A 129 -6.36 -11.81 -4.95
N LEU A 130 -5.20 -11.69 -4.31
CA LEU A 130 -3.92 -12.17 -4.85
C LEU A 130 -3.81 -13.70 -4.72
N LYS A 131 -4.24 -14.42 -5.78
CA LYS A 131 -4.21 -15.89 -5.84
C LYS A 131 -2.95 -16.45 -6.49
N ARG A 132 -2.27 -15.66 -7.32
CA ARG A 132 -1.03 -16.10 -7.98
C ARG A 132 0.17 -16.01 -7.05
N SER A 133 1.16 -16.86 -7.29
CA SER A 133 2.44 -16.83 -6.59
C SER A 133 3.38 -15.83 -7.27
N LEU A 134 3.93 -14.91 -6.48
CA LEU A 134 5.03 -14.02 -6.88
C LEU A 134 5.89 -13.71 -5.65
N PRO A 135 7.19 -13.42 -5.82
CA PRO A 135 8.04 -13.04 -4.71
C PRO A 135 7.57 -11.75 -4.03
N ILE A 136 7.43 -11.79 -2.70
CA ILE A 136 7.02 -10.64 -1.88
C ILE A 136 7.98 -10.52 -0.69
N LEU A 137 8.55 -9.33 -0.51
CA LEU A 137 9.25 -8.94 0.72
C LEU A 137 8.34 -8.02 1.52
N ILE A 138 8.11 -8.34 2.79
CA ILE A 138 7.39 -7.48 3.73
C ILE A 138 8.34 -7.08 4.86
N LEU A 139 8.47 -5.78 5.11
CA LEU A 139 9.11 -5.20 6.28
C LEU A 139 8.01 -4.60 7.16
N HIS A 140 7.93 -5.01 8.44
CA HIS A 140 6.87 -4.52 9.35
C HIS A 140 7.43 -4.28 10.74
N GLY A 141 7.14 -3.11 11.31
CA GLY A 141 7.54 -2.75 12.65
C GLY A 141 6.74 -3.50 13.71
N ILE A 142 7.41 -4.08 14.72
CA ILE A 142 6.72 -4.77 15.82
C ILE A 142 6.00 -3.80 16.77
N HIS A 143 6.32 -2.52 16.70
CA HIS A 143 5.70 -1.44 17.49
C HIS A 143 4.74 -0.58 16.65
N ASP A 144 4.26 -1.11 15.50
CA ASP A 144 3.31 -0.42 14.65
C ASP A 144 1.94 -0.32 15.34
N ASP A 145 1.56 0.88 15.73
CA ASP A 145 0.29 1.22 16.39
C ASP A 145 -0.82 1.63 15.39
N VAL A 146 -0.48 1.75 14.10
CA VAL A 146 -1.41 2.10 13.02
C VAL A 146 -1.92 0.85 12.31
N VAL A 147 -0.99 -0.04 11.92
CA VAL A 147 -1.30 -1.31 11.27
C VAL A 147 -0.65 -2.45 12.05
N PRO A 148 -1.41 -3.28 12.77
CA PRO A 148 -0.84 -4.37 13.55
C PRO A 148 -0.03 -5.34 12.69
N SER A 149 1.22 -5.66 13.10
CA SER A 149 2.12 -6.55 12.35
C SER A 149 1.57 -7.96 12.16
N VAL A 150 0.67 -8.42 13.05
CA VAL A 150 -0.01 -9.70 12.94
C VAL A 150 -0.73 -9.88 11.60
N LEU A 151 -1.21 -8.80 10.98
CA LEU A 151 -1.84 -8.89 9.66
C LEU A 151 -0.85 -9.32 8.56
N SER A 152 0.39 -8.87 8.66
CA SER A 152 1.47 -9.34 7.77
C SER A 152 1.88 -10.78 8.06
N GLU A 153 1.85 -11.21 9.32
CA GLU A 153 2.08 -12.60 9.70
C GLU A 153 0.98 -13.51 9.14
N GLU A 154 -0.28 -13.11 9.27
CA GLU A 154 -1.42 -13.84 8.71
C GLU A 154 -1.35 -13.90 7.17
N PHE A 155 -1.02 -12.79 6.52
CA PHE A 155 -0.84 -12.78 5.07
C PHE A 155 0.32 -13.69 4.62
N ALA A 156 1.43 -13.71 5.33
CA ALA A 156 2.59 -14.55 5.00
C ALA A 156 2.34 -16.05 5.26
N LYS A 157 1.40 -16.37 6.16
CA LYS A 157 1.11 -17.74 6.57
C LYS A 157 0.68 -18.62 5.39
N GLY A 158 1.43 -19.70 5.15
CA GLY A 158 1.16 -20.62 4.05
C GLY A 158 1.57 -20.13 2.65
N ARG A 159 2.18 -18.93 2.54
CA ARG A 159 2.70 -18.37 1.29
C ARG A 159 4.23 -18.44 1.28
N SER A 160 4.80 -19.53 0.77
CA SER A 160 6.25 -19.77 0.75
C SER A 160 7.06 -18.73 -0.04
N GLN A 161 6.42 -17.99 -0.93
CA GLN A 161 7.00 -16.90 -1.72
C GLN A 161 7.04 -15.56 -0.98
N VAL A 162 6.47 -15.47 0.23
CA VAL A 162 6.48 -14.27 1.05
C VAL A 162 7.59 -14.34 2.08
N SER A 163 8.52 -13.39 2.02
CA SER A 163 9.55 -13.15 3.02
C SER A 163 9.10 -12.05 3.95
N LEU A 164 8.69 -12.39 5.17
CA LEU A 164 8.33 -11.40 6.20
C LEU A 164 9.51 -11.17 7.14
N LYS A 165 9.88 -9.90 7.32
CA LYS A 165 10.86 -9.44 8.30
C LYS A 165 10.17 -8.50 9.29
N LEU A 166 9.99 -8.96 10.51
CA LEU A 166 9.57 -8.13 11.64
C LEU A 166 10.79 -7.39 12.19
N VAL A 167 10.68 -6.08 12.36
CA VAL A 167 11.80 -5.22 12.77
C VAL A 167 11.42 -4.41 14.01
N ASP A 168 12.42 -4.05 14.82
CA ASP A 168 12.23 -3.20 16.02
C ASP A 168 12.04 -1.73 15.60
N ASP A 169 10.86 -1.45 15.04
CA ASP A 169 10.48 -0.14 14.51
C ASP A 169 8.96 0.07 14.66
N ASP A 170 8.50 1.28 14.35
CA ASP A 170 7.09 1.67 14.30
C ASP A 170 6.55 1.63 12.85
N HIS A 171 5.37 2.25 12.63
CA HIS A 171 4.72 2.31 11.31
C HIS A 171 5.55 3.02 10.24
N ALA A 172 6.36 4.00 10.63
CA ALA A 172 7.15 4.80 9.70
C ALA A 172 8.37 4.06 9.13
N LEU A 173 8.84 3.00 9.81
CA LEU A 173 10.02 2.22 9.43
C LEU A 173 11.23 3.11 9.16
N GLY A 174 11.52 4.01 10.11
CA GLY A 174 12.54 5.05 9.98
C GLY A 174 13.85 4.79 10.70
N LYS A 175 13.93 3.80 11.60
CA LYS A 175 15.09 3.62 12.48
C LYS A 175 16.34 3.12 11.76
N ASP A 176 16.21 2.16 10.82
CA ASP A 176 17.36 1.51 10.17
C ASP A 176 17.18 1.42 8.64
N LEU A 177 17.10 2.59 8.01
CA LEU A 177 16.92 2.70 6.56
C LEU A 177 18.02 2.02 5.75
N GLU A 178 19.24 1.88 6.32
CA GLU A 178 20.35 1.22 5.62
C GLU A 178 20.14 -0.29 5.57
N SER A 179 19.77 -0.93 6.68
CA SER A 179 19.45 -2.36 6.71
C SER A 179 18.27 -2.67 5.80
N TYR A 180 17.21 -1.85 5.84
CA TYR A 180 16.04 -2.06 4.96
C TYR A 180 16.42 -1.91 3.49
N TRP A 181 17.32 -0.99 3.15
CA TRP A 181 17.83 -0.85 1.79
C TRP A 181 18.61 -2.09 1.32
N GLN A 182 19.44 -2.68 2.17
CA GLN A 182 20.17 -3.90 1.83
C GLN A 182 19.22 -5.08 1.61
N ASP A 183 18.16 -5.21 2.42
CA ASP A 183 17.13 -6.23 2.22
C ASP A 183 16.43 -6.07 0.86
N ILE A 184 16.07 -4.82 0.50
CA ILE A 184 15.42 -4.50 -0.77
C ILE A 184 16.34 -4.84 -1.95
N ARG A 185 17.58 -4.40 -1.89
CA ARG A 185 18.57 -4.68 -2.95
C ARG A 185 18.75 -6.16 -3.18
N HIS A 186 18.95 -6.91 -2.09
CA HIS A 186 19.09 -8.36 -2.17
C HIS A 186 17.86 -9.02 -2.79
N PHE A 187 16.67 -8.63 -2.34
CA PHE A 187 15.40 -9.18 -2.82
C PHE A 187 15.15 -8.84 -4.29
N LEU A 188 15.40 -7.60 -4.70
CA LEU A 188 15.24 -7.18 -6.10
C LEU A 188 16.36 -7.69 -7.01
N ALA A 189 17.49 -8.10 -6.45
CA ALA A 189 18.73 -8.49 -7.15
C ALA A 189 19.36 -7.32 -7.93
N VAL A 190 19.49 -6.16 -7.29
CA VAL A 190 20.03 -4.91 -7.86
C VAL A 190 21.16 -4.31 -7.03
#